data_abd20a236080c7b36be0796c301b43a8
#
_entry.id   abd20a236080c7b36be0796c301b43a8
#
_cell.length_a   1.000
_cell.length_b   1.000
_cell.length_c   1.000
_cell.angle_alpha   90.00
_cell.angle_beta   90.00
_cell.angle_gamma   90.00
#
_symmetry.space_group_name_H-M   'P 1'
#
loop_
_entity.id
_entity.type
_entity.pdbx_description
1 polymer ?
#
loop_
_entity_poly.entity_id
_entity_poly.type
_entity_poly.pdbx_seq_one_letter_code
_entity_poly.pdbx_strand_id
1 'polypeptide(L)'
;MPGLHIAGIKLRFVKPPMQFPLGTSAAVVTAAPLLLVDLQTNEGVVGRSYLFCYRDSGAKAIAGVLEEAVELVRGHAVMPLEVGDLLARRYALLGVTGVVRMALAALDIALWDALAVAADMPLANFLGAPLRPVPAYNSDGLGLMSAQAAAAEAQKLIAPGYHAVKLRLGHPDARKDLEVAQAVREAIGSDCALMVDYNQALTVPDAIQRAHQLDDLDIYWLEEQIHHANVAGYAQIARSLTTPIQLGENLDGPESVQRVLAENATDYLMLDVARIGGVTGWLRAAGMAAVKGVPVSSHLFPEISIHLLAATPNAHWLEDVSWADPLLKEPLTAVDGVVTPPDRPGLGLEWSEAEVKRWAVG
;
A
#
# COMPACT_ATOMS: atom_id res chain seq x y z
N MET A 1 30.54 7.70 -6.03
CA MET A 1 30.25 6.33 -6.50
C MET A 1 30.37 6.34 -8.02
N PRO A 2 30.89 5.30 -8.69
CA PRO A 2 30.73 5.19 -10.12
C PRO A 2 29.22 5.21 -10.40
N GLY A 3 28.81 5.98 -11.39
CA GLY A 3 27.40 6.10 -11.72
C GLY A 3 26.84 4.76 -12.19
N LEU A 4 25.68 4.33 -11.66
CA LEU A 4 24.95 3.18 -12.18
C LEU A 4 24.22 3.56 -13.47
N HIS A 5 24.14 2.62 -14.43
CA HIS A 5 23.43 2.83 -15.71
C HIS A 5 22.41 1.72 -15.94
N ILE A 6 21.22 2.08 -16.39
CA ILE A 6 20.10 1.18 -16.66
C ILE A 6 20.47 0.24 -17.82
N ALA A 7 20.52 -1.07 -17.57
CA ALA A 7 20.80 -2.09 -18.59
C ALA A 7 19.52 -2.72 -19.15
N GLY A 8 18.53 -2.99 -18.29
CA GLY A 8 17.31 -3.67 -18.66
C GLY A 8 16.43 -4.01 -17.46
N ILE A 9 15.40 -4.80 -17.73
CA ILE A 9 14.43 -5.22 -16.71
C ILE A 9 14.09 -6.70 -16.90
N LYS A 10 13.89 -7.40 -15.78
CA LYS A 10 13.32 -8.74 -15.76
C LYS A 10 12.01 -8.71 -15.00
N LEU A 11 10.93 -9.10 -15.67
CA LEU A 11 9.58 -9.15 -15.11
C LEU A 11 9.14 -10.59 -14.89
N ARG A 12 8.44 -10.85 -13.78
CA ARG A 12 7.90 -12.19 -13.46
C ARG A 12 6.52 -12.00 -12.87
N PHE A 13 5.51 -12.50 -13.57
CA PHE A 13 4.14 -12.51 -13.06
C PHE A 13 3.90 -13.79 -12.27
N VAL A 14 3.47 -13.65 -11.01
CA VAL A 14 3.27 -14.77 -10.08
C VAL A 14 1.93 -14.60 -9.35
N LYS A 15 1.36 -15.74 -8.90
CA LYS A 15 0.07 -15.75 -8.18
C LYS A 15 0.14 -16.70 -6.97
N PRO A 16 0.87 -16.33 -5.90
CA PRO A 16 0.84 -17.11 -4.67
C PRO A 16 -0.56 -17.10 -4.05
N PRO A 17 -0.99 -18.20 -3.42
CA PRO A 17 -2.27 -18.24 -2.71
C PRO A 17 -2.23 -17.34 -1.48
N MET A 18 -3.36 -16.68 -1.19
CA MET A 18 -3.54 -15.92 0.04
C MET A 18 -3.94 -16.85 1.19
N GLN A 19 -3.30 -16.70 2.34
CA GLN A 19 -3.65 -17.46 3.54
C GLN A 19 -5.09 -17.14 4.00
N PHE A 20 -5.45 -15.88 3.94
CA PHE A 20 -6.79 -15.38 4.21
C PHE A 20 -7.34 -14.74 2.93
N PRO A 21 -8.33 -15.37 2.27
CA PRO A 21 -8.96 -14.78 1.09
C PRO A 21 -9.56 -13.40 1.40
N LEU A 22 -9.35 -12.44 0.50
CA LEU A 22 -9.89 -11.11 0.65
C LEU A 22 -11.24 -10.99 -0.08
N GLY A 23 -12.30 -10.74 0.68
CA GLY A 23 -13.63 -10.42 0.15
C GLY A 23 -13.97 -8.96 0.38
N THR A 24 -14.14 -8.19 -0.69
CA THR A 24 -14.59 -6.79 -0.62
C THR A 24 -15.96 -6.64 -1.29
N SER A 25 -16.55 -5.46 -1.21
CA SER A 25 -17.77 -5.14 -1.98
C SER A 25 -17.60 -5.31 -3.50
N ALA A 26 -16.37 -5.26 -4.01
CA ALA A 26 -16.05 -5.30 -5.43
C ALA A 26 -15.66 -6.69 -5.94
N ALA A 27 -14.95 -7.51 -5.14
CA ALA A 27 -14.42 -8.81 -5.58
C ALA A 27 -13.99 -9.71 -4.42
N VAL A 28 -13.84 -11.02 -4.72
CA VAL A 28 -13.15 -11.98 -3.86
C VAL A 28 -11.83 -12.34 -4.51
N VAL A 29 -10.71 -12.21 -3.77
CA VAL A 29 -9.36 -12.53 -4.22
C VAL A 29 -8.80 -13.65 -3.34
N THR A 30 -8.39 -14.75 -3.95
CA THR A 30 -7.86 -15.95 -3.25
C THR A 30 -6.37 -16.19 -3.51
N ALA A 31 -5.80 -15.48 -4.50
CA ALA A 31 -4.39 -15.53 -4.83
C ALA A 31 -3.92 -14.13 -5.24
N ALA A 32 -2.76 -13.72 -4.80
CA ALA A 32 -2.23 -12.39 -5.06
C ALA A 32 -1.58 -12.30 -6.46
N PRO A 33 -2.15 -11.53 -7.42
CA PRO A 33 -1.53 -11.35 -8.72
C PRO A 33 -0.39 -10.31 -8.61
N LEU A 34 0.85 -10.79 -8.42
CA LEU A 34 2.02 -9.95 -8.21
C LEU A 34 2.92 -9.93 -9.46
N LEU A 35 3.38 -8.75 -9.84
CA LEU A 35 4.41 -8.56 -10.85
C LEU A 35 5.72 -8.19 -10.16
N LEU A 36 6.69 -9.11 -10.16
CA LEU A 36 8.02 -8.89 -9.61
C LEU A 36 8.90 -8.19 -10.66
N VAL A 37 9.67 -7.22 -10.21
CA VAL A 37 10.49 -6.34 -11.03
C VAL A 37 11.94 -6.41 -10.55
N ASP A 38 12.86 -6.86 -11.43
CA ASP A 38 14.29 -6.78 -11.22
C ASP A 38 14.88 -5.82 -12.27
N LEU A 39 15.23 -4.61 -11.87
CA LEU A 39 15.94 -3.65 -12.69
C LEU A 39 17.42 -4.00 -12.70
N GLN A 40 17.99 -4.21 -13.87
CA GLN A 40 19.40 -4.54 -14.07
C GLN A 40 20.21 -3.30 -14.40
N THR A 41 21.41 -3.19 -13.85
CA THR A 41 22.37 -2.15 -14.22
C THR A 41 23.59 -2.73 -14.94
N ASN A 42 24.31 -1.92 -15.71
CA ASN A 42 25.53 -2.32 -16.41
C ASN A 42 26.64 -2.73 -15.42
N GLU A 43 26.58 -2.19 -14.21
CA GLU A 43 27.55 -2.43 -13.13
C GLU A 43 27.20 -3.68 -12.30
N GLY A 44 26.16 -4.42 -12.65
CA GLY A 44 25.74 -5.67 -12.02
C GLY A 44 24.91 -5.49 -10.75
N VAL A 45 24.55 -4.27 -10.38
CA VAL A 45 23.57 -4.01 -9.31
C VAL A 45 22.17 -4.31 -9.81
N VAL A 46 21.36 -4.93 -8.96
CA VAL A 46 19.94 -5.22 -9.27
C VAL A 46 19.08 -4.48 -8.26
N GLY A 47 18.26 -3.56 -8.75
CA GLY A 47 17.20 -2.93 -7.95
C GLY A 47 15.89 -3.71 -8.08
N ARG A 48 15.17 -3.87 -6.98
CA ARG A 48 13.96 -4.68 -6.91
C ARG A 48 12.74 -3.86 -6.51
N SER A 49 11.60 -4.26 -7.07
CA SER A 49 10.29 -3.84 -6.63
C SER A 49 9.25 -4.91 -6.96
N TYR A 50 8.01 -4.70 -6.55
CA TYR A 50 6.89 -5.52 -7.01
C TYR A 50 5.60 -4.72 -6.99
N LEU A 51 4.60 -5.20 -7.72
CA LEU A 51 3.27 -4.61 -7.77
C LEU A 51 2.18 -5.65 -7.55
N PHE A 52 1.14 -5.27 -6.84
CA PHE A 52 -0.13 -5.97 -6.82
C PHE A 52 -0.97 -5.49 -8.01
N CYS A 53 -1.24 -6.40 -8.96
CA CYS A 53 -1.82 -6.03 -10.26
C CYS A 53 -3.34 -6.15 -10.32
N TYR A 54 -4.00 -6.58 -9.24
CA TYR A 54 -5.44 -6.81 -9.10
C TYR A 54 -6.00 -7.88 -10.06
N ARG A 55 -5.54 -7.93 -11.32
CA ARG A 55 -6.00 -8.85 -12.39
C ARG A 55 -4.86 -9.20 -13.34
N ASP A 56 -4.97 -10.33 -14.03
CA ASP A 56 -4.01 -10.76 -15.06
C ASP A 56 -3.88 -9.73 -16.19
N SER A 57 -4.99 -9.09 -16.58
CA SER A 57 -4.97 -8.01 -17.56
C SER A 57 -4.21 -6.76 -17.07
N GLY A 58 -4.31 -6.46 -15.76
CA GLY A 58 -3.53 -5.40 -15.13
C GLY A 58 -2.04 -5.70 -15.19
N ALA A 59 -1.62 -6.92 -14.85
CA ALA A 59 -0.23 -7.34 -14.93
C ALA A 59 0.34 -7.20 -16.35
N LYS A 60 -0.41 -7.64 -17.38
CA LYS A 60 0.01 -7.52 -18.79
C LYS A 60 0.16 -6.06 -19.21
N ALA A 61 -0.78 -5.21 -18.84
CA ALA A 61 -0.75 -3.80 -19.20
C ALA A 61 0.42 -3.06 -18.51
N ILE A 62 0.63 -3.32 -17.22
CA ILE A 62 1.75 -2.76 -16.45
C ILE A 62 3.09 -3.24 -17.02
N ALA A 63 3.23 -4.54 -17.31
CA ALA A 63 4.46 -5.09 -17.89
C ALA A 63 4.82 -4.43 -19.22
N GLY A 64 3.84 -4.26 -20.13
CA GLY A 64 4.08 -3.60 -21.41
C GLY A 64 4.56 -2.16 -21.29
N VAL A 65 3.98 -1.38 -20.34
CA VAL A 65 4.44 -0.02 -20.07
C VAL A 65 5.85 -0.02 -19.45
N LEU A 66 6.14 -0.95 -18.52
CA LEU A 66 7.48 -1.07 -17.91
C LEU A 66 8.56 -1.40 -18.94
N GLU A 67 8.31 -2.36 -19.82
CA GLU A 67 9.23 -2.76 -20.88
C GLU A 67 9.55 -1.57 -21.80
N GLU A 68 8.53 -0.84 -22.27
CA GLU A 68 8.72 0.35 -23.08
C GLU A 68 9.47 1.47 -22.32
N ALA A 69 9.08 1.72 -21.05
CA ALA A 69 9.71 2.75 -20.24
C ALA A 69 11.20 2.49 -20.02
N VAL A 70 11.59 1.22 -19.79
CA VAL A 70 12.99 0.85 -19.61
C VAL A 70 13.77 0.97 -20.92
N GLU A 71 13.20 0.63 -22.07
CA GLU A 71 13.84 0.86 -23.37
C GLU A 71 14.09 2.34 -23.65
N LEU A 72 13.15 3.22 -23.26
CA LEU A 72 13.30 4.68 -23.42
C LEU A 72 14.44 5.27 -22.58
N VAL A 73 14.80 4.62 -21.47
CA VAL A 73 15.83 5.09 -20.54
C VAL A 73 17.05 4.17 -20.47
N ARG A 74 17.15 3.17 -21.34
CA ARG A 74 18.32 2.27 -21.41
C ARG A 74 19.61 3.06 -21.62
N GLY A 75 20.63 2.77 -20.84
CA GLY A 75 21.90 3.48 -20.83
C GLY A 75 21.91 4.81 -20.11
N HIS A 76 20.76 5.31 -19.64
CA HIS A 76 20.73 6.48 -18.76
C HIS A 76 21.29 6.13 -17.38
N ALA A 77 21.81 7.14 -16.68
CA ALA A 77 22.21 6.99 -15.29
C ALA A 77 20.99 6.68 -14.41
N VAL A 78 21.20 5.89 -13.35
CA VAL A 78 20.18 5.60 -12.33
C VAL A 78 19.98 6.86 -11.48
N MET A 79 19.14 7.75 -11.96
CA MET A 79 18.74 9.02 -11.35
C MET A 79 17.21 9.09 -11.29
N PRO A 80 16.57 8.64 -10.19
CA PRO A 80 15.11 8.49 -10.13
C PRO A 80 14.34 9.75 -10.54
N LEU A 81 14.76 10.93 -10.08
CA LEU A 81 14.08 12.20 -10.38
C LEU A 81 14.18 12.57 -11.87
N GLU A 82 15.38 12.43 -12.46
CA GLU A 82 15.60 12.74 -13.89
C GLU A 82 14.88 11.75 -14.80
N VAL A 83 14.98 10.45 -14.48
CA VAL A 83 14.28 9.38 -15.20
C VAL A 83 12.77 9.58 -15.11
N GLY A 84 12.24 9.88 -13.91
CA GLY A 84 10.83 10.16 -13.71
C GLY A 84 10.33 11.35 -14.53
N ASP A 85 11.06 12.46 -14.54
CA ASP A 85 10.72 13.65 -15.32
C ASP A 85 10.79 13.39 -16.84
N LEU A 86 11.77 12.61 -17.30
CA LEU A 86 11.87 12.21 -18.70
C LEU A 86 10.67 11.36 -19.11
N LEU A 87 10.34 10.32 -18.33
CA LEU A 87 9.21 9.44 -18.63
C LEU A 87 7.87 10.16 -18.52
N ALA A 88 7.69 11.05 -17.53
CA ALA A 88 6.48 11.87 -17.44
C ALA A 88 6.24 12.70 -18.72
N ARG A 89 7.30 13.28 -19.29
CA ARG A 89 7.20 13.97 -20.59
C ARG A 89 6.90 13.03 -21.76
N ARG A 90 7.50 11.83 -21.78
CA ARG A 90 7.26 10.84 -22.85
C ARG A 90 5.83 10.32 -22.86
N TYR A 91 5.27 10.10 -21.68
CA TYR A 91 3.90 9.61 -21.50
C TYR A 91 2.84 10.73 -21.38
N ALA A 92 3.21 12.00 -21.54
CA ALA A 92 2.30 13.14 -21.32
C ALA A 92 0.99 13.05 -22.13
N LEU A 93 1.05 12.61 -23.39
CA LEU A 93 -0.14 12.49 -24.24
C LEU A 93 -1.00 11.26 -23.93
N LEU A 94 -0.39 10.19 -23.43
CA LEU A 94 -1.12 9.02 -22.95
C LEU A 94 -1.75 9.28 -21.57
N GLY A 95 -1.09 10.12 -20.77
CA GLY A 95 -1.43 10.41 -19.37
C GLY A 95 -0.66 9.53 -18.39
N VAL A 96 -0.06 10.16 -17.38
CA VAL A 96 0.63 9.44 -16.29
C VAL A 96 -0.38 9.21 -15.16
N THR A 97 -1.32 8.29 -15.39
CA THR A 97 -2.39 7.93 -14.45
C THR A 97 -2.64 6.42 -14.48
N GLY A 98 -3.25 5.89 -13.42
CA GLY A 98 -3.66 4.49 -13.35
C GLY A 98 -2.51 3.52 -13.66
N VAL A 99 -2.70 2.65 -14.66
CA VAL A 99 -1.72 1.61 -15.05
C VAL A 99 -0.35 2.20 -15.42
N VAL A 100 -0.32 3.34 -16.14
CA VAL A 100 0.94 4.00 -16.50
C VAL A 100 1.66 4.47 -15.25
N ARG A 101 0.96 5.12 -14.32
CA ARG A 101 1.56 5.57 -13.05
C ARG A 101 2.08 4.39 -12.23
N MET A 102 1.31 3.30 -12.11
CA MET A 102 1.75 2.11 -11.38
C MET A 102 3.03 1.51 -11.99
N ALA A 103 3.11 1.42 -13.32
CA ALA A 103 4.31 0.94 -14.00
C ALA A 103 5.53 1.84 -13.72
N LEU A 104 5.37 3.17 -13.88
CA LEU A 104 6.46 4.11 -13.61
C LEU A 104 6.83 4.15 -12.13
N ALA A 105 5.88 3.92 -11.22
CA ALA A 105 6.14 3.79 -9.78
C ALA A 105 7.01 2.57 -9.47
N ALA A 106 6.73 1.41 -10.08
CA ALA A 106 7.55 0.22 -9.89
C ALA A 106 8.99 0.43 -10.38
N LEU A 107 9.17 1.15 -11.49
CA LEU A 107 10.50 1.53 -11.97
C LEU A 107 11.18 2.50 -10.99
N ASP A 108 10.48 3.53 -10.51
CA ASP A 108 11.01 4.49 -9.52
C ASP A 108 11.48 3.78 -8.24
N ILE A 109 10.67 2.86 -7.71
CA ILE A 109 11.04 2.05 -6.53
C ILE A 109 12.32 1.25 -6.80
N ALA A 110 12.40 0.57 -7.95
CA ALA A 110 13.56 -0.23 -8.29
C ALA A 110 14.83 0.62 -8.54
N LEU A 111 14.69 1.85 -9.05
CA LEU A 111 15.80 2.80 -9.19
C LEU A 111 16.35 3.24 -7.81
N TRP A 112 15.45 3.59 -6.87
CA TRP A 112 15.85 3.94 -5.52
C TRP A 112 16.46 2.77 -4.77
N ASP A 113 15.91 1.57 -4.93
CA ASP A 113 16.47 0.34 -4.37
C ASP A 113 17.89 0.07 -4.90
N ALA A 114 18.11 0.19 -6.22
CA ALA A 114 19.44 0.02 -6.82
C ALA A 114 20.47 0.99 -6.25
N LEU A 115 20.10 2.25 -6.02
CA LEU A 115 20.99 3.25 -5.41
C LEU A 115 21.33 2.90 -3.96
N ALA A 116 20.35 2.48 -3.18
CA ALA A 116 20.53 2.08 -1.78
C ALA A 116 21.39 0.80 -1.68
N VAL A 117 21.14 -0.19 -2.56
CA VAL A 117 21.99 -1.41 -2.68
C VAL A 117 23.43 -1.05 -3.02
N ALA A 118 23.66 -0.16 -3.99
CA ALA A 118 24.98 0.28 -4.38
C ALA A 118 25.72 1.08 -3.27
N ALA A 119 24.96 1.73 -2.40
CA ALA A 119 25.46 2.43 -1.24
C ALA A 119 25.72 1.50 -0.04
N ASP A 120 25.36 0.22 -0.14
CA ASP A 120 25.37 -0.77 0.95
C ASP A 120 24.59 -0.28 2.19
N MET A 121 23.42 0.30 1.97
CA MET A 121 22.56 0.89 2.99
C MET A 121 21.11 0.43 2.83
N PRO A 122 20.37 0.18 3.93
CA PRO A 122 18.90 0.08 3.87
C PRO A 122 18.27 1.35 3.26
N LEU A 123 17.18 1.21 2.50
CA LEU A 123 16.56 2.36 1.83
C LEU A 123 16.18 3.47 2.82
N ALA A 124 15.66 3.15 4.00
CA ALA A 124 15.35 4.16 5.02
C ALA A 124 16.59 4.99 5.41
N ASN A 125 17.74 4.33 5.64
CA ASN A 125 18.99 5.04 5.95
C ASN A 125 19.51 5.85 4.76
N PHE A 126 19.36 5.31 3.54
CA PHE A 126 19.73 6.03 2.31
C PHE A 126 18.88 7.30 2.12
N LEU A 127 17.62 7.28 2.56
CA LEU A 127 16.72 8.44 2.61
C LEU A 127 16.98 9.37 3.79
N GLY A 128 17.96 9.06 4.65
CA GLY A 128 18.37 9.89 5.78
C GLY A 128 17.60 9.63 7.09
N ALA A 129 16.86 8.51 7.19
CA ALA A 129 16.08 8.14 8.37
C ALA A 129 16.71 6.95 9.11
N PRO A 130 16.52 6.84 10.45
CA PRO A 130 16.92 5.65 11.19
C PRO A 130 15.96 4.48 10.93
N LEU A 131 16.43 3.24 11.16
CA LEU A 131 15.59 2.05 11.18
C LEU A 131 14.76 2.05 12.47
N ARG A 132 13.64 2.77 12.47
CA ARG A 132 12.74 2.85 13.63
C ARG A 132 11.55 1.91 13.47
N PRO A 133 11.05 1.32 14.58
CA PRO A 133 9.82 0.54 14.56
C PRO A 133 8.63 1.46 14.21
N VAL A 134 7.68 0.90 13.46
CA VAL A 134 6.43 1.55 13.07
C VAL A 134 5.28 0.65 13.54
N PRO A 135 4.24 1.21 14.18
CA PRO A 135 3.04 0.44 14.49
C PRO A 135 2.44 -0.20 13.25
N ALA A 136 2.04 -1.47 13.35
CA ALA A 136 1.48 -2.22 12.24
C ALA A 136 0.11 -2.79 12.62
N TYR A 137 -0.82 -2.78 11.67
CA TYR A 137 -2.09 -3.48 11.80
C TYR A 137 -2.17 -4.63 10.80
N ASN A 138 -2.79 -5.73 11.25
CA ASN A 138 -3.01 -6.86 10.37
C ASN A 138 -4.22 -6.59 9.46
N SER A 139 -3.99 -6.57 8.15
CA SER A 139 -5.00 -6.32 7.13
C SER A 139 -5.29 -7.53 6.25
N ASP A 140 -4.79 -8.70 6.60
CA ASP A 140 -5.17 -9.94 5.95
C ASP A 140 -6.65 -10.27 6.24
N GLY A 141 -7.32 -10.93 5.30
CA GLY A 141 -8.67 -11.43 5.50
C GLY A 141 -9.72 -10.38 5.90
N LEU A 142 -10.58 -10.73 6.89
CA LEU A 142 -11.69 -9.91 7.41
C LEU A 142 -12.51 -9.21 6.31
N GLY A 143 -12.76 -9.95 5.23
CA GLY A 143 -13.62 -9.49 4.14
C GLY A 143 -15.10 -9.56 4.51
N LEU A 144 -15.99 -9.33 3.54
CA LEU A 144 -17.44 -9.45 3.75
C LEU A 144 -17.82 -10.90 4.07
N MET A 145 -18.17 -11.18 5.32
CA MET A 145 -18.49 -12.50 5.83
C MET A 145 -19.55 -12.44 6.94
N SER A 146 -19.91 -13.58 7.53
CA SER A 146 -20.82 -13.62 8.68
C SER A 146 -20.10 -13.14 9.95
N ALA A 147 -20.84 -12.61 10.92
CA ALA A 147 -20.34 -12.16 12.21
C ALA A 147 -19.51 -13.24 12.94
N GLN A 148 -20.00 -14.49 12.96
CA GLN A 148 -19.28 -15.61 13.57
C GLN A 148 -17.93 -15.89 12.88
N ALA A 149 -17.90 -15.86 11.53
CA ALA A 149 -16.67 -16.10 10.78
C ALA A 149 -15.67 -14.96 10.99
N ALA A 150 -16.14 -13.70 10.97
CA ALA A 150 -15.30 -12.51 11.19
C ALA A 150 -14.67 -12.51 12.60
N ALA A 151 -15.46 -12.80 13.64
CA ALA A 151 -14.96 -12.93 15.02
C ALA A 151 -13.86 -14.00 15.16
N ALA A 152 -14.08 -15.18 14.57
CA ALA A 152 -13.11 -16.27 14.60
C ALA A 152 -11.85 -15.97 13.80
N GLU A 153 -11.95 -15.24 12.68
CA GLU A 153 -10.80 -14.82 11.88
C GLU A 153 -10.03 -13.70 12.56
N ALA A 154 -10.71 -12.70 13.14
CA ALA A 154 -10.08 -11.62 13.90
C ALA A 154 -9.18 -12.11 15.03
N GLN A 155 -9.63 -13.12 15.79
CA GLN A 155 -8.81 -13.75 16.83
C GLN A 155 -7.52 -14.39 16.29
N LYS A 156 -7.56 -14.98 15.08
CA LYS A 156 -6.36 -15.54 14.44
C LYS A 156 -5.41 -14.45 13.98
N LEU A 157 -5.94 -13.31 13.53
CA LEU A 157 -5.14 -12.20 13.04
C LEU A 157 -4.43 -11.43 14.12
N ILE A 158 -4.98 -11.36 15.34
CA ILE A 158 -4.30 -10.73 16.48
C ILE A 158 -3.34 -11.69 17.22
N ALA A 159 -3.53 -13.01 17.08
CA ALA A 159 -2.75 -14.03 17.81
C ALA A 159 -1.22 -13.91 17.62
N PRO A 160 -0.68 -13.46 16.46
CA PRO A 160 0.76 -13.22 16.32
C PRO A 160 1.30 -12.00 17.09
N GLY A 161 0.46 -11.28 17.84
CA GLY A 161 0.86 -10.12 18.64
C GLY A 161 0.51 -8.77 18.02
N TYR A 162 -0.44 -8.72 17.09
CA TYR A 162 -0.97 -7.45 16.60
C TYR A 162 -1.94 -6.83 17.61
N HIS A 163 -1.89 -5.51 17.71
CA HIS A 163 -2.79 -4.70 18.54
C HIS A 163 -3.78 -3.88 17.70
N ALA A 164 -3.89 -4.20 16.41
CA ALA A 164 -4.81 -3.55 15.49
C ALA A 164 -5.15 -4.47 14.31
N VAL A 165 -6.40 -4.43 13.85
CA VAL A 165 -6.89 -5.16 12.68
C VAL A 165 -7.82 -4.27 11.84
N LYS A 166 -7.89 -4.54 10.52
CA LYS A 166 -8.82 -3.88 9.60
C LYS A 166 -9.93 -4.83 9.17
N LEU A 167 -11.17 -4.41 9.42
CA LEU A 167 -12.41 -5.09 9.05
C LEU A 167 -13.03 -4.42 7.83
N ARG A 168 -13.42 -5.18 6.81
CA ARG A 168 -14.14 -4.68 5.66
C ARG A 168 -15.64 -4.81 5.86
N LEU A 169 -16.34 -3.70 5.65
CA LEU A 169 -17.80 -3.59 5.72
C LEU A 169 -18.35 -3.14 4.36
N GLY A 170 -19.66 -2.90 4.29
CA GLY A 170 -20.35 -2.50 3.06
C GLY A 170 -21.33 -3.56 2.54
N HIS A 171 -21.90 -4.35 3.46
CA HIS A 171 -23.02 -5.22 3.11
C HIS A 171 -24.21 -4.38 2.58
N PRO A 172 -25.05 -4.92 1.70
CA PRO A 172 -26.27 -4.24 1.27
C PRO A 172 -27.19 -3.84 2.44
N ASP A 173 -27.26 -4.66 3.47
CA ASP A 173 -28.00 -4.38 4.72
C ASP A 173 -27.04 -3.83 5.78
N ALA A 174 -27.24 -2.58 6.17
CA ALA A 174 -26.43 -1.90 7.19
C ALA A 174 -26.46 -2.59 8.57
N ARG A 175 -27.54 -3.32 8.89
CA ARG A 175 -27.63 -4.09 10.14
C ARG A 175 -26.59 -5.20 10.20
N LYS A 176 -26.23 -5.79 9.05
CA LYS A 176 -25.17 -6.78 8.98
C LYS A 176 -23.79 -6.17 9.26
N ASP A 177 -23.53 -4.95 8.80
CA ASP A 177 -22.29 -4.26 9.10
C ASP A 177 -22.14 -4.06 10.62
N LEU A 178 -23.20 -3.61 11.29
CA LEU A 178 -23.20 -3.45 12.73
C LEU A 178 -23.00 -4.79 13.47
N GLU A 179 -23.74 -5.85 13.07
CA GLU A 179 -23.63 -7.19 13.65
C GLU A 179 -22.19 -7.75 13.53
N VAL A 180 -21.58 -7.59 12.35
CA VAL A 180 -20.21 -8.05 12.12
C VAL A 180 -19.21 -7.25 12.92
N ALA A 181 -19.32 -5.91 12.94
CA ALA A 181 -18.43 -5.05 13.70
C ALA A 181 -18.49 -5.31 15.21
N GLN A 182 -19.70 -5.51 15.78
CA GLN A 182 -19.91 -5.88 17.18
C GLN A 182 -19.22 -7.21 17.51
N ALA A 183 -19.44 -8.24 16.68
CA ALA A 183 -18.84 -9.56 16.92
C ALA A 183 -17.31 -9.52 16.85
N VAL A 184 -16.72 -8.72 15.94
CA VAL A 184 -15.27 -8.53 15.86
C VAL A 184 -14.76 -7.77 17.08
N ARG A 185 -15.41 -6.66 17.48
CA ARG A 185 -15.02 -5.89 18.67
C ARG A 185 -15.05 -6.75 19.93
N GLU A 186 -16.10 -7.57 20.12
CA GLU A 186 -16.18 -8.52 21.24
C GLU A 186 -15.03 -9.54 21.21
N ALA A 187 -14.68 -10.03 20.03
CA ALA A 187 -13.64 -11.05 19.85
C ALA A 187 -12.22 -10.54 20.11
N ILE A 188 -11.91 -9.28 19.74
CA ILE A 188 -10.57 -8.69 19.89
C ILE A 188 -10.39 -7.91 21.21
N GLY A 189 -11.49 -7.60 21.92
CA GLY A 189 -11.47 -6.80 23.14
C GLY A 189 -11.30 -5.30 22.90
N SER A 190 -11.32 -4.50 23.96
CA SER A 190 -11.22 -3.03 23.91
C SER A 190 -9.82 -2.50 23.62
N ASP A 191 -8.78 -3.26 23.95
CA ASP A 191 -7.39 -2.82 23.85
C ASP A 191 -6.80 -2.96 22.45
N CYS A 192 -7.51 -3.64 21.54
CA CYS A 192 -7.11 -3.79 20.14
C CYS A 192 -7.81 -2.73 19.28
N ALA A 193 -7.07 -1.96 18.49
CA ALA A 193 -7.66 -0.98 17.58
C ALA A 193 -8.43 -1.68 16.45
N LEU A 194 -9.68 -1.28 16.24
CA LEU A 194 -10.52 -1.77 15.15
C LEU A 194 -10.65 -0.70 14.07
N MET A 195 -10.11 -0.96 12.92
CA MET A 195 -10.19 -0.13 11.73
C MET A 195 -11.28 -0.68 10.80
N VAL A 196 -12.03 0.18 10.14
CA VAL A 196 -13.13 -0.22 9.26
C VAL A 196 -12.92 0.35 7.87
N ASP A 197 -13.02 -0.49 6.85
CA ASP A 197 -12.88 -0.13 5.44
C ASP A 197 -14.16 -0.50 4.67
N TYR A 198 -14.72 0.48 3.98
CA TYR A 198 -15.92 0.29 3.15
C TYR A 198 -15.63 0.06 1.67
N ASN A 199 -14.36 0.14 1.24
CA ASN A 199 -13.95 -0.02 -0.16
C ASN A 199 -14.88 0.69 -1.15
N GLN A 200 -15.24 1.94 -0.86
CA GLN A 200 -16.05 2.84 -1.70
C GLN A 200 -17.51 2.37 -1.94
N ALA A 201 -18.06 1.56 -1.03
CA ALA A 201 -19.38 0.94 -1.23
C ALA A 201 -20.57 1.87 -1.01
N LEU A 202 -20.39 3.03 -0.37
CA LEU A 202 -21.49 3.83 0.17
C LEU A 202 -21.71 5.13 -0.62
N THR A 203 -22.89 5.72 -0.39
CA THR A 203 -23.16 7.12 -0.71
C THR A 203 -22.82 8.03 0.49
N VAL A 204 -22.72 9.35 0.31
CA VAL A 204 -22.43 10.28 1.42
C VAL A 204 -23.45 10.16 2.56
N PRO A 205 -24.78 10.16 2.31
CA PRO A 205 -25.77 9.97 3.38
C PRO A 205 -25.62 8.61 4.09
N ASP A 206 -25.40 7.53 3.33
CA ASP A 206 -25.24 6.17 3.90
C ASP A 206 -23.99 6.09 4.77
N ALA A 207 -22.89 6.72 4.34
CA ALA A 207 -21.63 6.76 5.07
C ALA A 207 -21.82 7.43 6.45
N ILE A 208 -22.49 8.57 6.50
CA ILE A 208 -22.78 9.28 7.75
C ILE A 208 -23.71 8.47 8.64
N GLN A 209 -24.78 7.91 8.06
CA GLN A 209 -25.75 7.11 8.82
C GLN A 209 -25.12 5.84 9.41
N ARG A 210 -24.32 5.09 8.62
CA ARG A 210 -23.67 3.85 9.09
C ARG A 210 -22.58 4.14 10.10
N ALA A 211 -21.82 5.24 9.93
CA ALA A 211 -20.84 5.66 10.91
C ALA A 211 -21.46 5.84 12.30
N HIS A 212 -22.60 6.55 12.40
CA HIS A 212 -23.29 6.74 13.68
C HIS A 212 -23.81 5.43 14.30
N GLN A 213 -24.04 4.39 13.51
CA GLN A 213 -24.41 3.07 14.05
C GLN A 213 -23.20 2.37 14.71
N LEU A 214 -21.98 2.79 14.39
CA LEU A 214 -20.74 2.23 14.92
C LEU A 214 -20.14 3.08 16.07
N ASP A 215 -20.74 4.20 16.46
CA ASP A 215 -20.18 5.15 17.45
C ASP A 215 -19.82 4.48 18.79
N ASP A 216 -20.60 3.48 19.24
CA ASP A 216 -20.35 2.76 20.50
C ASP A 216 -19.25 1.68 20.40
N LEU A 217 -18.66 1.46 19.23
CA LEU A 217 -17.70 0.38 19.00
C LEU A 217 -16.23 0.84 19.05
N ASP A 218 -15.95 2.08 19.40
CA ASP A 218 -14.61 2.64 19.45
C ASP A 218 -13.79 2.34 18.18
N ILE A 219 -14.36 2.70 17.03
CA ILE A 219 -13.71 2.52 15.72
C ILE A 219 -12.55 3.52 15.60
N TYR A 220 -11.36 2.99 15.31
CA TYR A 220 -10.14 3.79 15.23
C TYR A 220 -10.16 4.76 14.03
N TRP A 221 -10.59 4.28 12.85
CA TRP A 221 -10.93 5.09 11.68
C TRP A 221 -11.97 4.40 10.80
N LEU A 222 -12.62 5.21 9.97
CA LEU A 222 -13.44 4.77 8.85
C LEU A 222 -12.69 5.08 7.54
N GLU A 223 -12.44 4.05 6.74
CA GLU A 223 -11.66 4.12 5.51
C GLU A 223 -12.54 4.01 4.28
N GLU A 224 -12.23 4.82 3.28
CA GLU A 224 -12.80 4.83 1.92
C GLU A 224 -14.31 4.49 1.84
N GLN A 225 -15.14 5.26 2.54
CA GLN A 225 -16.58 5.02 2.60
C GLN A 225 -17.26 5.20 1.25
N ILE A 226 -16.82 6.20 0.45
CA ILE A 226 -17.42 6.60 -0.83
C ILE A 226 -16.36 6.59 -1.94
N HIS A 227 -16.78 6.81 -3.18
CA HIS A 227 -15.85 6.86 -4.32
C HIS A 227 -14.75 7.90 -4.11
N HIS A 228 -13.48 7.50 -4.23
CA HIS A 228 -12.28 8.29 -3.92
C HIS A 228 -12.22 9.66 -4.63
N ALA A 229 -12.81 9.78 -5.82
CA ALA A 229 -12.82 11.06 -6.56
C ALA A 229 -13.79 12.11 -5.99
N ASN A 230 -14.69 11.72 -5.07
CA ASN A 230 -15.64 12.64 -4.45
C ASN A 230 -15.07 13.33 -3.21
N VAL A 231 -14.03 14.15 -3.41
CA VAL A 231 -13.33 14.84 -2.32
C VAL A 231 -14.28 15.74 -1.50
N ALA A 232 -15.22 16.43 -2.16
CA ALA A 232 -16.22 17.26 -1.46
C ALA A 232 -17.14 16.42 -0.55
N GLY A 233 -17.51 15.20 -0.99
CA GLY A 233 -18.26 14.25 -0.18
C GLY A 233 -17.48 13.81 1.06
N TYR A 234 -16.20 13.51 0.93
CA TYR A 234 -15.33 13.19 2.07
C TYR A 234 -15.21 14.36 3.04
N ALA A 235 -15.02 15.58 2.54
CA ALA A 235 -15.02 16.78 3.38
C ALA A 235 -16.36 16.98 4.12
N GLN A 236 -17.49 16.59 3.53
CA GLN A 236 -18.79 16.60 4.21
C GLN A 236 -18.85 15.52 5.30
N ILE A 237 -18.43 14.30 5.02
CA ILE A 237 -18.41 13.18 5.97
C ILE A 237 -17.50 13.56 7.16
N ALA A 238 -16.26 14.02 6.92
CA ALA A 238 -15.30 14.42 7.94
C ALA A 238 -15.87 15.47 8.93
N ARG A 239 -16.62 16.44 8.40
CA ARG A 239 -17.30 17.45 9.26
C ARG A 239 -18.49 16.92 10.04
N SER A 240 -19.07 15.79 9.64
CA SER A 240 -20.29 15.23 10.23
C SER A 240 -20.01 14.16 11.28
N LEU A 241 -18.78 13.65 11.36
CA LEU A 241 -18.41 12.55 12.23
C LEU A 241 -17.39 12.98 13.29
N THR A 242 -17.39 12.26 14.41
CA THR A 242 -16.33 12.33 15.44
C THR A 242 -15.28 11.26 15.23
N THR A 243 -15.67 10.11 14.66
CA THR A 243 -14.74 9.05 14.28
C THR A 243 -13.85 9.53 13.14
N PRO A 244 -12.52 9.43 13.27
CA PRO A 244 -11.59 9.86 12.24
C PRO A 244 -11.81 9.15 10.90
N ILE A 245 -11.56 9.87 9.81
CA ILE A 245 -11.63 9.34 8.45
C ILE A 245 -10.23 9.12 7.89
N GLN A 246 -10.02 7.99 7.26
CA GLN A 246 -8.84 7.69 6.46
C GLN A 246 -9.22 7.51 4.99
N LEU A 247 -8.43 8.10 4.09
CA LEU A 247 -8.52 7.86 2.66
C LEU A 247 -7.15 8.02 2.01
N GLY A 248 -7.00 7.48 0.81
CA GLY A 248 -5.83 7.77 0.00
C GLY A 248 -5.26 6.60 -0.77
N GLU A 249 -5.64 5.36 -0.50
CA GLU A 249 -5.18 4.18 -1.24
C GLU A 249 -5.42 4.29 -2.76
N ASN A 250 -6.46 5.02 -3.16
CA ASN A 250 -6.84 5.23 -4.56
C ASN A 250 -6.43 6.61 -5.12
N LEU A 251 -5.66 7.40 -4.37
CA LEU A 251 -5.14 8.68 -4.85
C LEU A 251 -4.05 8.48 -5.89
N ASP A 252 -4.26 9.04 -7.07
CA ASP A 252 -3.36 8.92 -8.22
C ASP A 252 -2.43 10.13 -8.30
N GLY A 253 -1.22 9.97 -7.81
CA GLY A 253 -0.17 10.99 -7.77
C GLY A 253 -0.29 12.03 -6.65
N PRO A 254 0.81 12.75 -6.35
CA PRO A 254 0.85 13.75 -5.29
C PRO A 254 -0.16 14.89 -5.47
N GLU A 255 -0.57 15.18 -6.70
CA GLU A 255 -1.54 16.23 -7.03
C GLU A 255 -2.93 15.92 -6.46
N SER A 256 -3.28 14.64 -6.34
CA SER A 256 -4.54 14.22 -5.71
C SER A 256 -4.51 14.40 -4.19
N VAL A 257 -3.36 14.16 -3.57
CA VAL A 257 -3.14 14.43 -2.14
C VAL A 257 -3.31 15.91 -1.81
N GLN A 258 -2.74 16.79 -2.64
CA GLN A 258 -2.91 18.23 -2.46
C GLN A 258 -4.39 18.64 -2.40
N ARG A 259 -5.22 18.09 -3.28
CA ARG A 259 -6.67 18.39 -3.31
C ARG A 259 -7.37 17.93 -2.03
N VAL A 260 -7.10 16.70 -1.59
CA VAL A 260 -7.67 16.12 -0.36
C VAL A 260 -7.30 16.98 0.86
N LEU A 261 -6.03 17.35 0.98
CA LEU A 261 -5.53 18.16 2.09
C LEU A 261 -6.07 19.61 2.05
N ALA A 262 -6.28 20.19 0.87
CA ALA A 262 -6.84 21.53 0.71
C ALA A 262 -8.30 21.61 1.18
N GLU A 263 -9.08 20.56 0.92
CA GLU A 263 -10.50 20.49 1.31
C GLU A 263 -10.72 19.97 2.75
N ASN A 264 -9.65 19.63 3.50
CA ASN A 264 -9.72 18.95 4.79
C ASN A 264 -10.65 17.74 4.74
N ALA A 265 -10.46 16.90 3.72
CA ALA A 265 -11.32 15.76 3.42
C ALA A 265 -10.91 14.47 4.14
N THR A 266 -9.90 14.51 4.99
CA THR A 266 -9.40 13.34 5.74
C THR A 266 -8.71 13.79 7.02
N ASP A 267 -8.78 12.95 8.04
CA ASP A 267 -8.02 13.10 9.30
C ASP A 267 -6.68 12.36 9.22
N TYR A 268 -6.66 11.20 8.55
CA TYR A 268 -5.47 10.39 8.29
C TYR A 268 -5.34 10.13 6.79
N LEU A 269 -4.12 10.22 6.28
CA LEU A 269 -3.81 9.96 4.88
C LEU A 269 -3.20 8.56 4.75
N MET A 270 -3.72 7.77 3.80
CA MET A 270 -3.18 6.47 3.44
C MET A 270 -2.52 6.55 2.07
N LEU A 271 -1.23 6.21 1.97
CA LEU A 271 -0.49 6.25 0.71
C LEU A 271 -0.24 4.83 0.17
N ASP A 272 -0.64 4.60 -1.08
CA ASP A 272 -0.24 3.44 -1.85
C ASP A 272 0.99 3.80 -2.70
N VAL A 273 2.12 3.11 -2.46
CA VAL A 273 3.39 3.46 -3.12
C VAL A 273 3.32 3.31 -4.64
N ALA A 274 2.51 2.38 -5.17
CA ALA A 274 2.35 2.19 -6.60
C ALA A 274 1.49 3.30 -7.23
N ARG A 275 0.44 3.75 -6.53
CA ARG A 275 -0.48 4.78 -7.04
C ARG A 275 0.05 6.19 -6.86
N ILE A 276 0.80 6.44 -5.79
CA ILE A 276 1.35 7.77 -5.51
C ILE A 276 2.57 8.11 -6.39
N GLY A 277 3.15 7.14 -7.11
CA GLY A 277 4.28 7.34 -8.00
C GLY A 277 5.63 6.97 -7.40
N GLY A 278 5.69 5.85 -6.68
CA GLY A 278 6.92 5.28 -6.13
C GLY A 278 7.44 6.02 -4.90
N VAL A 279 8.70 5.83 -4.61
CA VAL A 279 9.42 6.50 -3.51
C VAL A 279 9.39 8.02 -3.72
N THR A 280 9.66 8.48 -4.94
CA THR A 280 9.64 9.91 -5.28
C THR A 280 8.28 10.54 -5.03
N GLY A 281 7.20 9.89 -5.45
CA GLY A 281 5.82 10.33 -5.22
C GLY A 281 5.46 10.33 -3.74
N TRP A 282 5.85 9.28 -3.01
CA TRP A 282 5.63 9.17 -1.56
C TRP A 282 6.26 10.32 -0.79
N LEU A 283 7.55 10.61 -1.03
CA LEU A 283 8.26 11.68 -0.32
C LEU A 283 7.60 13.06 -0.55
N ARG A 284 7.10 13.31 -1.76
CA ARG A 284 6.35 14.55 -2.07
C ARG A 284 5.02 14.61 -1.31
N ALA A 285 4.24 13.52 -1.33
CA ALA A 285 2.96 13.42 -0.66
C ALA A 285 3.08 13.50 0.87
N ALA A 286 4.01 12.75 1.45
CA ALA A 286 4.29 12.76 2.88
C ALA A 286 4.77 14.14 3.37
N GLY A 287 5.59 14.85 2.57
CA GLY A 287 5.99 16.22 2.85
C GLY A 287 4.81 17.19 2.92
N MET A 288 3.84 17.08 2.00
CA MET A 288 2.61 17.89 2.04
C MET A 288 1.75 17.58 3.26
N ALA A 289 1.60 16.29 3.58
CA ALA A 289 0.85 15.85 4.77
C ALA A 289 1.52 16.34 6.06
N ALA A 290 2.84 16.30 6.15
CA ALA A 290 3.60 16.79 7.31
C ALA A 290 3.39 18.29 7.55
N VAL A 291 3.40 19.12 6.49
CA VAL A 291 3.12 20.57 6.59
C VAL A 291 1.70 20.83 7.11
N LYS A 292 0.74 19.95 6.79
CA LYS A 292 -0.64 20.04 7.26
C LYS A 292 -0.88 19.38 8.62
N GLY A 293 0.12 18.67 9.17
CA GLY A 293 -0.01 17.91 10.41
C GLY A 293 -0.92 16.68 10.30
N VAL A 294 -1.15 16.15 9.07
CA VAL A 294 -1.98 14.97 8.81
C VAL A 294 -1.11 13.72 8.90
N PRO A 295 -1.39 12.77 9.81
CA PRO A 295 -0.65 11.52 9.92
C PRO A 295 -0.75 10.67 8.65
N VAL A 296 0.33 9.90 8.35
CA VAL A 296 0.45 9.10 7.12
C VAL A 296 0.59 7.62 7.45
N SER A 297 -0.34 6.82 6.95
CA SER A 297 -0.31 5.35 6.94
C SER A 297 0.05 4.82 5.55
N SER A 298 0.41 3.55 5.44
CA SER A 298 0.61 2.88 4.15
C SER A 298 -0.63 2.09 3.73
N HIS A 299 -0.74 1.87 2.42
CA HIS A 299 -1.59 0.87 1.79
C HIS A 299 -0.70 -0.15 1.09
N LEU A 300 -0.88 -1.43 1.38
CA LEU A 300 -0.14 -2.57 0.80
C LEU A 300 1.40 -2.41 0.84
N PHE A 301 2.11 -3.33 0.17
CA PHE A 301 3.56 -3.29 -0.03
C PHE A 301 4.36 -3.07 1.27
N PRO A 302 4.12 -3.89 2.33
CA PRO A 302 4.72 -3.65 3.65
C PRO A 302 6.25 -3.56 3.58
N GLU A 303 6.91 -4.39 2.75
CA GLU A 303 8.37 -4.43 2.62
C GLU A 303 8.97 -3.14 2.03
N ILE A 304 8.18 -2.43 1.22
CA ILE A 304 8.58 -1.14 0.65
C ILE A 304 8.15 -0.02 1.60
N SER A 305 6.90 -0.07 2.02
CA SER A 305 6.25 0.98 2.80
C SER A 305 6.90 1.19 4.17
N ILE A 306 7.44 0.14 4.80
CA ILE A 306 8.11 0.26 6.10
C ILE A 306 9.33 1.19 6.05
N HIS A 307 10.12 1.16 4.97
CA HIS A 307 11.23 2.07 4.78
C HIS A 307 10.77 3.52 4.59
N LEU A 308 9.68 3.70 3.85
CA LEU A 308 9.11 5.02 3.56
C LEU A 308 8.45 5.63 4.80
N LEU A 309 7.74 4.83 5.59
CA LEU A 309 7.18 5.27 6.88
C LEU A 309 8.29 5.62 7.86
N ALA A 310 9.39 4.85 7.93
CA ALA A 310 10.54 5.21 8.75
C ALA A 310 11.11 6.59 8.39
N ALA A 311 11.06 6.98 7.10
CA ALA A 311 11.49 8.28 6.60
C ALA A 311 10.38 9.38 6.63
N THR A 312 9.15 9.03 7.00
CA THR A 312 8.01 9.96 7.05
C THR A 312 7.92 10.64 8.42
N PRO A 313 8.00 11.99 8.53
CA PRO A 313 8.03 12.66 9.84
C PRO A 313 6.80 12.39 10.72
N ASN A 314 5.64 12.34 10.10
CA ASN A 314 4.32 12.10 10.70
C ASN A 314 3.78 10.70 10.35
N ALA A 315 4.66 9.68 10.33
CA ALA A 315 4.27 8.29 10.13
C ALA A 315 3.24 7.85 11.18
N HIS A 316 2.27 7.04 10.74
CA HIS A 316 1.18 6.56 11.58
C HIS A 316 1.20 5.03 11.65
N TRP A 317 0.58 4.33 10.70
CA TRP A 317 0.49 2.88 10.68
C TRP A 317 1.06 2.26 9.40
N LEU A 318 1.69 1.11 9.56
CA LEU A 318 1.97 0.20 8.45
C LEU A 318 0.77 -0.74 8.26
N GLU A 319 0.22 -0.79 7.05
CA GLU A 319 -0.64 -1.89 6.66
C GLU A 319 0.20 -3.13 6.41
N ASP A 320 -0.01 -4.16 7.22
CA ASP A 320 0.71 -5.42 7.08
C ASP A 320 -0.20 -6.47 6.44
N VAL A 321 0.26 -7.00 5.29
CA VAL A 321 -0.40 -8.06 4.52
C VAL A 321 0.64 -9.09 4.07
N SER A 322 0.35 -10.35 4.27
CA SER A 322 1.27 -11.47 4.02
C SER A 322 1.33 -11.93 2.55
N TRP A 323 0.85 -11.12 1.60
CA TRP A 323 0.60 -11.59 0.23
C TRP A 323 1.87 -11.87 -0.57
N ALA A 324 2.98 -11.20 -0.27
CA ALA A 324 4.27 -11.43 -0.89
C ALA A 324 5.17 -12.42 -0.12
N ASP A 325 4.87 -12.69 1.15
CA ASP A 325 5.65 -13.53 2.05
C ASP A 325 6.09 -14.87 1.45
N PRO A 326 5.19 -15.62 0.76
CA PRO A 326 5.59 -16.90 0.17
C PRO A 326 6.71 -16.79 -0.88
N LEU A 327 6.93 -15.60 -1.42
CA LEU A 327 7.92 -15.33 -2.48
C LEU A 327 9.26 -14.84 -1.93
N LEU A 328 9.30 -14.47 -0.65
CA LEU A 328 10.48 -13.88 -0.01
C LEU A 328 11.31 -14.96 0.70
N LYS A 329 12.63 -14.78 0.73
CA LYS A 329 13.49 -15.62 1.56
C LYS A 329 13.33 -15.30 3.04
N GLU A 330 13.17 -14.03 3.35
CA GLU A 330 13.01 -13.50 4.71
C GLU A 330 11.88 -12.47 4.71
N PRO A 331 10.61 -12.90 4.95
CA PRO A 331 9.48 -12.01 5.11
C PRO A 331 9.62 -11.05 6.29
N LEU A 332 8.90 -9.95 6.27
CA LEU A 332 8.76 -9.08 7.44
C LEU A 332 8.05 -9.84 8.57
N THR A 333 8.36 -9.46 9.80
CA THR A 333 7.70 -10.03 10.97
C THR A 333 7.34 -8.90 11.92
N ALA A 334 6.07 -8.82 12.29
CA ALA A 334 5.63 -7.95 13.36
C ALA A 334 6.02 -8.55 14.71
N VAL A 335 6.55 -7.70 15.60
CA VAL A 335 6.88 -8.07 16.97
C VAL A 335 6.17 -7.09 17.90
N ASP A 336 5.26 -7.61 18.72
CA ASP A 336 4.47 -6.79 19.66
C ASP A 336 3.78 -5.59 18.95
N GLY A 337 3.13 -5.87 17.81
CA GLY A 337 2.37 -4.90 17.03
C GLY A 337 3.20 -3.86 16.27
N VAL A 338 4.51 -4.03 16.17
CA VAL A 338 5.38 -3.13 15.39
C VAL A 338 6.23 -3.88 14.38
N VAL A 339 6.56 -3.22 13.28
CA VAL A 339 7.50 -3.71 12.26
C VAL A 339 8.67 -2.75 12.17
N THR A 340 9.88 -3.28 12.05
CA THR A 340 11.10 -2.49 11.85
C THR A 340 11.65 -2.76 10.45
N PRO A 341 12.10 -1.72 9.70
CA PRO A 341 12.76 -1.94 8.41
C PRO A 341 13.95 -2.88 8.56
N PRO A 342 14.16 -3.85 7.65
CA PRO A 342 15.30 -4.75 7.73
C PRO A 342 16.63 -3.99 7.57
N ASP A 343 17.64 -4.38 8.38
CA ASP A 343 19.00 -3.84 8.27
C ASP A 343 19.77 -4.59 7.17
N ARG A 344 19.31 -4.38 5.93
CA ARG A 344 19.89 -4.96 4.71
C ARG A 344 19.89 -3.91 3.60
N PRO A 345 20.86 -3.94 2.66
CA PRO A 345 20.93 -2.99 1.56
C PRO A 345 19.63 -2.93 0.73
N GLY A 346 19.26 -1.76 0.31
CA GLY A 346 18.04 -1.51 -0.45
C GLY A 346 16.79 -1.67 0.40
N LEU A 347 15.77 -2.28 -0.21
CA LEU A 347 14.52 -2.71 0.44
C LEU A 347 14.70 -4.03 1.21
N GLY A 348 15.86 -4.68 1.10
CA GLY A 348 16.10 -6.01 1.65
C GLY A 348 15.30 -7.11 0.96
N LEU A 349 14.73 -6.85 -0.22
CA LEU A 349 13.95 -7.84 -0.97
C LEU A 349 14.87 -8.90 -1.58
N GLU A 350 14.63 -10.15 -1.21
CA GLU A 350 15.25 -11.33 -1.83
C GLU A 350 14.19 -12.36 -2.20
N TRP A 351 14.11 -12.67 -3.50
CA TRP A 351 13.15 -13.66 -3.98
C TRP A 351 13.59 -15.09 -3.68
N SER A 352 12.66 -15.92 -3.21
CA SER A 352 12.78 -17.37 -3.23
C SER A 352 12.54 -17.85 -4.65
N GLU A 353 13.60 -18.08 -5.42
CA GLU A 353 13.48 -18.47 -6.84
C GLU A 353 12.69 -19.78 -7.04
N ALA A 354 12.71 -20.68 -6.05
CA ALA A 354 11.91 -21.92 -6.06
C ALA A 354 10.42 -21.59 -6.00
N GLU A 355 10.00 -20.71 -5.07
CA GLU A 355 8.61 -20.32 -4.92
C GLU A 355 8.14 -19.39 -6.06
N VAL A 356 8.99 -18.49 -6.52
CA VAL A 356 8.71 -17.68 -7.71
C VAL A 356 8.43 -18.57 -8.92
N LYS A 357 9.23 -19.61 -9.14
CA LYS A 357 8.99 -20.59 -10.20
C LYS A 357 7.71 -21.41 -9.98
N ARG A 358 7.41 -21.77 -8.74
CA ARG A 358 6.22 -22.54 -8.37
C ARG A 358 4.93 -21.79 -8.68
N TRP A 359 4.89 -20.49 -8.44
CA TRP A 359 3.71 -19.65 -8.58
C TRP A 359 3.69 -18.81 -9.86
N ALA A 360 4.66 -19.02 -10.76
CA ALA A 360 4.73 -18.33 -12.04
C ALA A 360 3.50 -18.58 -12.89
N VAL A 361 2.98 -17.52 -13.48
CA VAL A 361 1.92 -17.57 -14.49
C VAL A 361 2.58 -17.47 -15.85
N GLY A 362 2.38 -18.49 -16.69
CA GLY A 362 2.97 -18.57 -18.04
C GLY A 362 2.36 -17.61 -19.04
#